data_68634265805f0c45e83094507b8646ef
#
_entry.id   68634265805f0c45e83094507b8646ef
#
_cell.length_a   1.000
_cell.length_b   1.000
_cell.length_c   1.000
_cell.angle_alpha   90.00
_cell.angle_beta   90.00
_cell.angle_gamma   90.00
#
_symmetry.space_group_name_H-M   'P 1'
#
loop_
_entity.id
_entity.type
_entity.pdbx_description
1 polymer ?
#
loop_
_entity_poly.entity_id
_entity_poly.type
_entity_poly.pdbx_seq_one_letter_code
_entity_poly.pdbx_strand_id
1 'polypeptide(L)'
;MAIRSIMCCCGQGLGSSMMVSMNVEKALKNLGITGVSVDHTALSEANPNSADLFVVGRDLAPQVASYPNKIILDRIMDMNELTEKLKDVFGK
;
A
#
# COMPACT_ATOMS: atom_id res chain seq x y z
N MET A 1 2.88 -15.98 4.99
CA MET A 1 2.95 -14.84 5.91
C MET A 1 1.63 -14.10 5.90
N ALA A 2 1.07 -13.84 7.06
CA ALA A 2 -0.24 -13.20 7.15
C ALA A 2 -0.08 -11.68 7.19
N ILE A 3 -0.64 -11.00 6.21
CA ILE A 3 -0.66 -9.53 6.17
C ILE A 3 -2.00 -9.07 6.72
N ARG A 4 -1.96 -8.31 7.80
CA ARG A 4 -3.15 -7.82 8.49
C ARG A 4 -3.27 -6.31 8.48
N SER A 5 -2.21 -5.60 8.12
CA SER A 5 -2.22 -4.14 8.06
C SER A 5 -1.46 -3.66 6.86
N ILE A 6 -2.02 -2.65 6.21
CA ILE A 6 -1.42 -2.03 5.03
C ILE A 6 -1.33 -0.53 5.32
N MET A 7 -0.16 0.03 5.08
CA MET A 7 0.07 1.46 5.20
C MET A 7 0.37 2.05 3.83
N CYS A 8 -0.40 3.05 3.45
CA CYS A 8 -0.18 3.77 2.20
C CYS A 8 0.58 5.05 2.50
N CYS A 9 1.72 5.22 1.87
CA CYS A 9 2.60 6.36 2.15
C CYS A 9 2.70 7.28 0.95
N CYS A 10 2.75 8.57 1.25
CA CYS A 10 2.91 9.61 0.23
C CYS A 10 3.99 10.59 0.70
N GLY A 11 4.80 11.07 -0.24
CA GLY A 11 5.87 12.01 0.08
C GLY A 11 5.40 13.44 0.21
N GLN A 12 4.25 13.77 -0.36
CA GLN A 12 3.79 15.14 -0.45
C GLN A 12 2.31 15.25 -0.14
N GLY A 13 1.96 15.48 1.05
CA GLY A 13 0.59 15.72 1.41
C GLY A 13 -0.25 14.46 1.56
N LEU A 14 -1.30 14.61 2.31
CA LEU A 14 -2.13 13.47 2.73
C LEU A 14 -3.21 13.08 1.72
N GLY A 15 -3.50 13.94 0.75
CA GLY A 15 -4.57 13.69 -0.20
C GLY A 15 -4.33 12.46 -1.06
N SER A 16 -3.11 12.34 -1.61
CA SER A 16 -2.78 11.20 -2.48
C SER A 16 -2.77 9.89 -1.72
N SER A 17 -2.19 9.87 -0.51
CA SER A 17 -2.13 8.65 0.28
C SER A 17 -3.53 8.20 0.71
N MET A 18 -4.42 9.15 1.01
CA MET A 18 -5.81 8.84 1.34
C MET A 18 -6.52 8.16 0.16
N MET A 19 -6.35 8.71 -1.04
CA MET A 19 -6.96 8.12 -2.24
C MET A 19 -6.41 6.73 -2.51
N VAL A 20 -5.10 6.53 -2.34
CA VAL A 20 -4.49 5.21 -2.50
C VAL A 20 -5.07 4.24 -1.47
N SER A 21 -5.23 4.67 -0.22
CA SER A 21 -5.79 3.80 0.81
C SER A 21 -7.22 3.38 0.49
N MET A 22 -8.02 4.28 -0.04
CA MET A 22 -9.38 3.97 -0.48
C MET A 22 -9.36 2.95 -1.63
N ASN A 23 -8.45 3.13 -2.57
CA ASN A 23 -8.30 2.20 -3.68
C ASN A 23 -7.84 0.82 -3.20
N VAL A 24 -6.94 0.77 -2.22
CA VAL A 24 -6.51 -0.48 -1.62
C VAL A 24 -7.68 -1.21 -0.97
N GLU A 25 -8.49 -0.50 -0.20
CA GLU A 25 -9.66 -1.09 0.42
C GLU A 25 -10.62 -1.67 -0.62
N LYS A 26 -10.85 -0.94 -1.70
CA LYS A 26 -11.70 -1.38 -2.78
C LYS A 26 -11.15 -2.62 -3.46
N ALA A 27 -9.85 -2.64 -3.73
CA ALA A 27 -9.19 -3.78 -4.36
C ALA A 27 -9.27 -5.04 -3.47
N LEU A 28 -9.03 -4.87 -2.17
CA LEU A 28 -9.14 -5.99 -1.22
C LEU A 28 -10.55 -6.58 -1.23
N LYS A 29 -11.55 -5.71 -1.23
CA LYS A 29 -12.94 -6.14 -1.28
C LYS A 29 -13.23 -6.92 -2.56
N ASN A 30 -12.73 -6.44 -3.68
CA ASN A 30 -12.91 -7.12 -4.97
C ASN A 30 -12.22 -8.48 -5.00
N LEU A 31 -11.12 -8.63 -4.27
CA LEU A 31 -10.39 -9.90 -4.18
C LEU A 31 -10.96 -10.84 -3.11
N GLY A 32 -11.96 -10.40 -2.36
CA GLY A 32 -12.53 -11.20 -1.28
C GLY A 32 -11.65 -11.30 -0.05
N ILE A 33 -10.75 -10.36 0.13
CA ILE A 33 -9.83 -10.34 1.28
C ILE A 33 -10.44 -9.49 2.40
N THR A 34 -10.57 -10.09 3.58
CA THR A 34 -11.13 -9.41 4.74
C THR A 34 -10.17 -9.47 5.92
N GLY A 35 -10.44 -8.67 6.95
CA GLY A 35 -9.62 -8.69 8.17
C GLY A 35 -8.32 -7.92 8.03
N VAL A 36 -8.17 -7.12 6.99
CA VAL A 36 -6.97 -6.30 6.77
C VAL A 36 -7.33 -4.84 7.02
N SER A 37 -6.58 -4.19 7.90
CA SER A 37 -6.74 -2.76 8.13
C SER A 37 -5.90 -1.98 7.14
N VAL A 38 -6.44 -0.87 6.64
CA VAL A 38 -5.74 -0.02 5.68
C VAL A 38 -5.69 1.39 6.24
N ASP A 39 -4.51 1.97 6.24
CA ASP A 39 -4.31 3.32 6.75
C ASP A 39 -3.39 4.09 5.80
N HIS A 40 -3.21 5.36 6.06
CA HIS A 40 -2.34 6.21 5.25
C HIS A 40 -1.59 7.19 6.14
N THR A 41 -0.40 7.58 5.70
CA THR A 41 0.42 8.53 6.43
C THR A 41 1.45 9.16 5.49
N ALA A 42 2.09 10.22 5.93
CA ALA A 42 3.25 10.75 5.24
C ALA A 42 4.43 9.81 5.47
N LEU A 43 5.28 9.64 4.46
CA LEU A 43 6.42 8.72 4.58
C LEU A 43 7.35 9.10 5.73
N SER A 44 7.48 10.39 6.03
CA SER A 44 8.32 10.86 7.12
C SER A 44 7.88 10.34 8.49
N GLU A 45 6.62 9.93 8.61
CA GLU A 45 6.08 9.40 9.86
C GLU A 45 5.96 7.88 9.87
N ALA A 46 6.26 7.24 8.75
CA ALA A 46 6.19 5.79 8.66
C ALA A 46 7.50 5.16 9.13
N ASN A 47 7.40 3.92 9.59
CA ASN A 47 8.59 3.13 9.87
C ASN A 47 8.32 1.68 9.46
N PRO A 48 9.38 0.87 9.25
CA PRO A 48 9.22 -0.50 8.75
C PRO A 48 8.34 -1.41 9.61
N ASN A 49 8.15 -1.04 10.87
CA ASN A 49 7.37 -1.86 11.80
C ASN A 49 5.94 -1.36 11.99
N SER A 50 5.55 -0.28 11.31
CA SER A 50 4.23 0.31 11.53
C SER A 50 3.10 -0.44 10.83
N ALA A 51 3.44 -1.30 9.87
CA ALA A 51 2.45 -2.12 9.18
C ALA A 51 3.11 -3.36 8.58
N ASP A 52 2.30 -4.31 8.16
CA ASP A 52 2.81 -5.54 7.54
C ASP A 52 3.16 -5.33 6.07
N LEU A 53 2.47 -4.41 5.40
CA LEU A 53 2.67 -4.13 3.99
C LEU A 53 2.61 -2.62 3.76
N PHE A 54 3.50 -2.12 2.92
CA PHE A 54 3.51 -0.72 2.55
C PHE A 54 3.20 -0.56 1.07
N VAL A 55 2.38 0.43 0.74
CA VAL A 55 2.04 0.77 -0.63
C VAL A 55 2.53 2.20 -0.88
N VAL A 56 3.42 2.34 -1.85
CA VAL A 56 4.02 3.64 -2.17
C VAL A 56 4.08 3.83 -3.68
N GLY A 57 4.18 5.08 -4.10
CA GLY A 57 4.45 5.39 -5.50
C GLY A 57 5.91 5.17 -5.85
N ARG A 58 6.19 5.04 -7.14
CA ARG A 58 7.54 4.79 -7.62
C ARG A 58 8.53 5.87 -7.20
N ASP A 59 8.07 7.09 -7.05
CA ASP A 59 8.92 8.22 -6.64
C ASP A 59 9.49 8.03 -5.23
N LEU A 60 8.84 7.22 -4.39
CA LEU A 60 9.30 6.95 -3.04
C LEU A 60 10.03 5.61 -2.90
N ALA A 61 10.14 4.85 -3.99
CA ALA A 61 10.74 3.52 -3.94
C ALA A 61 12.13 3.49 -3.28
N PRO A 62 13.06 4.40 -3.58
CA PRO A 62 14.37 4.37 -2.94
C PRO A 62 14.31 4.57 -1.42
N GLN A 63 13.30 5.29 -0.95
CA GLN A 63 13.18 5.61 0.48
C GLN A 63 12.63 4.46 1.29
N VAL A 64 11.98 3.49 0.64
CA VAL A 64 11.45 2.30 1.31
C VAL A 64 12.19 1.04 0.92
N ALA A 65 13.38 1.17 0.37
CA ALA A 65 14.17 0.02 -0.10
C ALA A 65 14.44 -0.99 1.02
N SER A 66 14.56 -0.53 2.26
CA SER A 66 14.82 -1.40 3.41
C SER A 66 13.55 -1.99 4.03
N TYR A 67 12.39 -1.56 3.58
CA TYR A 67 11.13 -2.05 4.13
C TYR A 67 10.90 -3.50 3.68
N PRO A 68 10.45 -4.39 4.57
CA PRO A 68 10.38 -5.82 4.27
C PRO A 68 9.32 -6.18 3.22
N ASN A 69 8.15 -5.61 3.29
CA ASN A 69 7.06 -5.89 2.37
C ASN A 69 6.54 -4.58 1.81
N LYS A 70 6.57 -4.44 0.49
CA LYS A 70 6.13 -3.21 -0.12
C LYS A 70 5.58 -3.47 -1.52
N ILE A 71 4.66 -2.61 -1.92
CA ILE A 71 4.15 -2.54 -3.27
C ILE A 71 4.55 -1.18 -3.82
N ILE A 72 5.24 -1.18 -4.94
CA ILE A 72 5.65 0.04 -5.64
C ILE A 72 4.72 0.21 -6.83
N LEU A 73 3.97 1.31 -6.85
CA LEU A 73 3.03 1.59 -7.91
C LEU A 73 3.66 2.55 -8.92
N ASP A 74 3.67 2.16 -10.19
CA ASP A 74 4.09 3.07 -11.25
C ASP A 74 3.08 4.20 -11.43
N ARG A 75 1.80 3.88 -11.25
CA ARG A 75 0.71 4.84 -11.33
C ARG A 75 -0.18 4.65 -10.11
N ILE A 76 -0.13 5.59 -9.20
CA ILE A 76 -0.82 5.45 -7.91
C ILE A 76 -2.35 5.39 -8.04
N MET A 77 -2.89 5.87 -9.16
CA MET A 77 -4.34 5.84 -9.40
C MET A 77 -4.78 4.68 -10.29
N ASP A 78 -3.88 3.79 -10.69
CA ASP A 78 -4.21 2.67 -11.56
C ASP A 78 -4.70 1.49 -10.72
N MET A 79 -6.02 1.27 -10.74
CA MET A 79 -6.65 0.19 -9.99
C MET A 79 -6.22 -1.19 -10.48
N ASN A 80 -5.97 -1.33 -11.78
CA ASN A 80 -5.54 -2.62 -12.33
C ASN A 80 -4.15 -2.99 -11.83
N GLU A 81 -3.23 -2.06 -11.84
CA GLU A 81 -1.89 -2.29 -11.32
C GLU A 81 -1.93 -2.64 -9.84
N LEU A 82 -2.68 -1.86 -9.06
CA LEU A 82 -2.80 -2.09 -7.62
C LEU A 82 -3.40 -3.46 -7.33
N THR A 83 -4.48 -3.82 -8.01
CA THR A 83 -5.16 -5.09 -7.80
C THR A 83 -4.24 -6.26 -8.13
N GLU A 84 -3.51 -6.19 -9.24
CA GLU A 84 -2.58 -7.25 -9.64
C GLU A 84 -1.47 -7.44 -8.61
N LYS A 85 -0.90 -6.35 -8.12
CA LYS A 85 0.18 -6.42 -7.14
C LYS A 85 -0.31 -6.92 -5.78
N LEU A 86 -1.50 -6.51 -5.36
CA LEU A 86 -2.09 -7.05 -4.14
C LEU A 86 -2.39 -8.53 -4.28
N LYS A 87 -2.89 -8.93 -5.43
CA LYS A 87 -3.18 -10.33 -5.71
C LYS A 87 -1.92 -11.19 -5.57
N ASP A 88 -0.79 -10.72 -6.09
CA ASP A 88 0.49 -11.42 -5.95
C ASP A 88 0.89 -11.56 -4.49
N VAL A 89 0.78 -10.48 -3.72
CA VAL A 89 1.21 -10.47 -2.32
C VAL A 89 0.36 -11.40 -1.47
N PHE A 90 -0.94 -11.43 -1.70
CA PHE A 90 -1.86 -12.28 -0.93
C PHE A 90 -2.02 -13.68 -1.49
N GLY A 91 -1.45 -13.98 -2.63
CA GLY A 91 -1.53 -15.31 -3.23
C GLY A 91 -2.91 -15.68 -3.76
N LYS A 92 -3.62 -14.70 -4.21
CA LYS A 92 -5.00 -14.93 -4.70
C LYS A 92 -5.06 -15.16 -6.20
#